data_a717ed13ddbe43a000d4d6eb8b5ecf08
#
_entry.id   a717ed13ddbe43a000d4d6eb8b5ecf08
#
_cell.length_a   1.000
_cell.length_b   1.000
_cell.length_c   1.000
_cell.angle_alpha   90.00
_cell.angle_beta   90.00
_cell.angle_gamma   90.00
#
_symmetry.space_group_name_H-M   'P 1'
#
loop_
_entity.id
_entity.type
_entity.pdbx_description
1 polymer ?
#
loop_
_entity_poly.entity_id
_entity_poly.type
_entity_poly.pdbx_seq_one_letter_code
_entity_poly.pdbx_strand_id
1 'polypeptide(L)'
;MIYFDAIIIGAGFSGLYQLYNFRDKLNLKSLVIEEGDDIGGTWYWNAYPGARCDSESYSYGYTFSKEIYENWKWKERYPKQKIILKYLNYVSKKLNLKKDILLSHKVVSGMYLEKKNLWKVKTNKNKIFFCKYLISAVGSLSSANIPNIKGIKNFNGEWYHSGRWPKKFINFKNKIVAQIGTGSSGIQIAPEIAKIAKKIVIFQRTPNYSIPARNSKLTKNFNKYIRENYKKVKKLLKKTPGGHTFYFSKKSVFDFNEKKRNLIYEKAWKKGSLSFRATFKDITKTIKANKTASKFIKNKILSVVKNKKFAKILTNFDHPFTSKRPTLNTNYYETFNKKNVELVDLKANPIVKITKKGIKTNEKDYSFDKIIFATGFDAFTGSILNLNLTGKKNRKLKSLWKNGPKTYLGITIPGFPNLFVVQGPGSPSVLTNVPVQIEQHVEWITNCIDYLEKNNKKKIEATTKSANIWNKKIMIL
;
A
#
# COMPACT_ATOMS: atom_id res chain seq x y z
N MET A 1 -6.38 -16.15 32.76
CA MET A 1 -6.86 -15.40 31.58
C MET A 1 -5.92 -14.22 31.37
N ILE A 2 -5.31 -14.10 30.18
CA ILE A 2 -4.39 -12.96 29.87
C ILE A 2 -5.27 -11.85 29.27
N TYR A 3 -5.42 -10.74 30.00
CA TYR A 3 -6.32 -9.64 29.68
C TYR A 3 -5.55 -8.34 29.38
N PHE A 4 -6.03 -7.62 28.38
CA PHE A 4 -5.63 -6.27 28.00
C PHE A 4 -6.87 -5.40 27.80
N ASP A 5 -6.75 -4.08 27.98
CA ASP A 5 -7.82 -3.18 27.60
C ASP A 5 -7.97 -3.11 26.09
N ALA A 6 -6.85 -3.10 25.37
CA ALA A 6 -6.84 -3.11 23.91
C ALA A 6 -5.81 -4.09 23.34
N ILE A 7 -6.20 -4.80 22.26
CA ILE A 7 -5.30 -5.57 21.42
C ILE A 7 -5.29 -4.96 20.02
N ILE A 8 -4.09 -4.71 19.51
CA ILE A 8 -3.84 -4.15 18.19
C ILE A 8 -3.17 -5.24 17.33
N ILE A 9 -3.72 -5.52 16.15
CA ILE A 9 -3.19 -6.55 15.25
C ILE A 9 -2.37 -5.90 14.15
N GLY A 10 -1.05 -6.10 14.18
CA GLY A 10 -0.06 -5.58 13.22
C GLY A 10 0.77 -4.42 13.75
N ALA A 11 2.10 -4.48 13.55
CA ALA A 11 3.08 -3.49 14.02
C ALA A 11 3.66 -2.63 12.88
N GLY A 12 2.83 -2.23 11.91
CA GLY A 12 3.17 -1.22 10.91
C GLY A 12 2.93 0.21 11.39
N PHE A 13 2.92 1.19 10.48
CA PHE A 13 2.57 2.59 10.80
C PHE A 13 1.31 2.71 11.65
N SER A 14 0.25 1.97 11.32
CA SER A 14 -1.03 2.03 12.03
C SER A 14 -0.91 1.55 13.47
N GLY A 15 -0.35 0.35 13.67
CA GLY A 15 -0.28 -0.26 15.00
C GLY A 15 0.65 0.45 15.95
N LEU A 16 1.81 0.93 15.46
CA LEU A 16 2.74 1.69 16.28
C LEU A 16 2.12 3.00 16.79
N TYR A 17 1.39 3.73 15.94
CA TYR A 17 0.76 4.97 16.35
C TYR A 17 -0.45 4.72 17.25
N GLN A 18 -1.23 3.66 16.99
CA GLN A 18 -2.36 3.30 17.85
C GLN A 18 -1.88 2.87 19.25
N LEU A 19 -0.81 2.09 19.33
CA LEU A 19 -0.20 1.69 20.60
C LEU A 19 0.22 2.91 21.43
N TYR A 20 0.95 3.85 20.80
CA TYR A 20 1.33 5.09 21.46
C TYR A 20 0.13 5.84 22.03
N ASN A 21 -0.94 6.01 21.22
CA ASN A 21 -2.11 6.73 21.69
C ASN A 21 -2.82 6.02 22.85
N PHE A 22 -2.97 4.72 22.80
CA PHE A 22 -3.66 3.97 23.86
C PHE A 22 -2.86 3.91 25.14
N ARG A 23 -1.57 3.58 25.06
CA ARG A 23 -0.72 3.43 26.21
C ARG A 23 -0.37 4.78 26.84
N ASP A 24 0.13 5.73 26.03
CA ASP A 24 0.72 6.97 26.57
C ASP A 24 -0.28 8.11 26.74
N LYS A 25 -1.39 8.11 26.00
CA LYS A 25 -2.43 9.16 26.13
C LYS A 25 -3.65 8.73 26.92
N LEU A 26 -4.08 7.45 26.77
CA LEU A 26 -5.27 6.95 27.44
C LEU A 26 -4.95 6.05 28.65
N ASN A 27 -3.67 5.76 28.90
CA ASN A 27 -3.23 4.86 29.97
C ASN A 27 -3.89 3.46 29.92
N LEU A 28 -4.19 2.95 28.73
CA LEU A 28 -4.78 1.64 28.54
C LEU A 28 -3.69 0.57 28.47
N LYS A 29 -3.88 -0.52 29.20
CA LYS A 29 -3.04 -1.73 29.08
C LYS A 29 -3.21 -2.34 27.70
N SER A 30 -2.24 -2.11 26.81
CA SER A 30 -2.35 -2.43 25.40
C SER A 30 -1.28 -3.40 24.94
N LEU A 31 -1.64 -4.30 24.00
CA LEU A 31 -0.72 -5.24 23.37
C LEU A 31 -0.84 -5.15 21.85
N VAL A 32 0.29 -5.04 21.16
CA VAL A 32 0.35 -5.28 19.70
C VAL A 32 0.76 -6.72 19.43
N ILE A 33 0.05 -7.40 18.52
CA ILE A 33 0.41 -8.75 18.05
C ILE A 33 0.86 -8.65 16.60
N GLU A 34 2.12 -9.04 16.31
CA GLU A 34 2.73 -8.93 14.98
C GLU A 34 3.15 -10.32 14.46
N GLU A 35 2.80 -10.62 13.19
CA GLU A 35 3.17 -11.87 12.51
C GLU A 35 4.68 -11.95 12.23
N GLY A 36 5.30 -10.80 11.94
CA GLY A 36 6.74 -10.69 11.68
C GLY A 36 7.60 -10.85 12.93
N ASP A 37 8.88 -11.15 12.75
CA ASP A 37 9.88 -11.18 13.82
C ASP A 37 10.43 -9.79 14.17
N ASP A 38 9.98 -8.75 13.44
CA ASP A 38 10.23 -7.33 13.75
C ASP A 38 9.06 -6.48 13.25
N ILE A 39 9.05 -5.23 13.69
CA ILE A 39 8.08 -4.20 13.30
C ILE A 39 8.30 -3.71 11.87
N GLY A 40 7.30 -3.00 11.32
CA GLY A 40 7.47 -2.27 10.06
C GLY A 40 6.35 -2.49 9.03
N GLY A 41 5.51 -3.51 9.19
CA GLY A 41 4.39 -3.80 8.31
C GLY A 41 4.81 -3.88 6.84
N THR A 42 4.25 -3.06 5.97
CA THR A 42 4.60 -3.00 4.54
C THR A 42 6.11 -2.91 4.31
N TRP A 43 6.83 -2.12 5.11
CA TRP A 43 8.27 -1.89 4.95
C TRP A 43 9.14 -2.99 5.54
N TYR A 44 8.59 -3.87 6.32
CA TYR A 44 9.20 -5.12 6.75
C TYR A 44 9.06 -6.21 5.68
N TRP A 45 7.84 -6.38 5.13
CA TRP A 45 7.52 -7.46 4.20
C TRP A 45 7.94 -7.22 2.75
N ASN A 46 7.87 -5.98 2.27
CA ASN A 46 8.13 -5.61 0.87
C ASN A 46 9.60 -5.19 0.66
N ALA A 47 10.53 -6.10 0.94
CA ALA A 47 11.97 -5.85 0.85
C ALA A 47 12.58 -6.22 -0.53
N TYR A 48 11.77 -6.30 -1.56
CA TYR A 48 12.20 -6.66 -2.92
C TYR A 48 13.17 -5.62 -3.53
N PRO A 49 14.02 -6.00 -4.51
CA PRO A 49 14.95 -5.09 -5.18
C PRO A 49 14.23 -3.86 -5.76
N GLY A 50 14.73 -2.68 -5.44
CA GLY A 50 14.13 -1.42 -5.91
C GLY A 50 12.97 -0.90 -5.09
N ALA A 51 12.51 -1.60 -4.05
CA ALA A 51 11.39 -1.19 -3.21
C ALA A 51 11.58 0.20 -2.62
N ARG A 52 10.63 1.11 -2.91
CA ARG A 52 10.63 2.50 -2.45
C ARG A 52 9.24 3.08 -2.36
N CYS A 53 9.11 4.15 -1.58
CA CYS A 53 7.89 4.92 -1.49
C CYS A 53 7.60 5.69 -2.78
N ASP A 54 6.33 5.91 -3.09
CA ASP A 54 5.84 6.77 -4.16
C ASP A 54 5.23 8.08 -3.64
N SER A 55 5.29 8.31 -2.33
CA SER A 55 5.02 9.59 -1.68
C SER A 55 6.32 10.26 -1.27
N GLU A 56 6.34 11.58 -1.28
CA GLU A 56 7.54 12.35 -0.90
C GLU A 56 7.88 12.16 0.58
N SER A 57 9.13 11.88 0.87
CA SER A 57 9.60 11.44 2.20
C SER A 57 9.17 12.34 3.35
N TYR A 58 9.26 13.65 3.17
CA TYR A 58 8.88 14.63 4.19
C TYR A 58 7.37 14.71 4.47
N SER A 59 6.57 14.03 3.65
CA SER A 59 5.14 13.83 3.86
C SER A 59 4.80 12.39 4.25
N TYR A 60 5.77 11.47 4.14
CA TYR A 60 5.59 10.04 4.41
C TYR A 60 6.19 9.65 5.77
N GLY A 61 5.91 10.45 6.79
CA GLY A 61 6.27 10.22 8.17
C GLY A 61 5.16 10.70 9.09
N TYR A 62 5.26 10.37 10.36
CA TYR A 62 4.32 10.86 11.35
C TYR A 62 4.44 12.38 11.53
N THR A 63 3.29 13.03 11.67
CA THR A 63 3.17 14.46 11.97
C THR A 63 2.54 14.72 13.34
N PHE A 64 2.29 13.70 14.14
CA PHE A 64 1.72 13.86 15.47
C PHE A 64 2.72 14.42 16.49
N SER A 65 4.01 14.16 16.32
CA SER A 65 5.09 14.64 17.18
C SER A 65 6.05 15.53 16.41
N LYS A 66 6.19 16.78 16.88
CA LYS A 66 7.17 17.75 16.34
C LYS A 66 8.59 17.21 16.50
N GLU A 67 8.92 16.67 17.67
CA GLU A 67 10.25 16.13 17.99
C GLU A 67 10.64 15.00 17.03
N ILE A 68 9.76 14.03 16.81
CA ILE A 68 10.02 12.92 15.87
C ILE A 68 10.22 13.45 14.45
N TYR A 69 9.37 14.39 14.03
CA TYR A 69 9.42 14.95 12.69
C TYR A 69 10.69 15.75 12.42
N GLU A 70 11.14 16.58 13.36
CA GLU A 70 12.30 17.45 13.22
C GLU A 70 13.64 16.72 13.37
N ASN A 71 13.69 15.69 14.20
CA ASN A 71 14.91 14.93 14.44
C ASN A 71 15.23 13.90 13.37
N TRP A 72 14.24 13.47 12.57
CA TRP A 72 14.48 12.56 11.48
C TRP A 72 14.85 13.29 10.20
N LYS A 73 16.01 12.95 9.61
CA LYS A 73 16.51 13.59 8.37
C LYS A 73 16.34 12.66 7.19
N TRP A 74 15.41 12.99 6.31
CA TRP A 74 15.25 12.30 5.04
C TRP A 74 16.38 12.67 4.07
N LYS A 75 16.92 11.67 3.34
CA LYS A 75 18.05 11.87 2.41
C LYS A 75 17.59 11.98 0.94
N GLU A 76 16.45 11.40 0.62
CA GLU A 76 15.92 11.33 -0.76
C GLU A 76 14.46 11.74 -0.78
N ARG A 77 14.02 12.27 -1.93
CA ARG A 77 12.61 12.63 -2.15
C ARG A 77 11.69 11.42 -2.02
N TYR A 78 12.06 10.29 -2.62
CA TYR A 78 11.34 9.01 -2.52
C TYR A 78 12.25 7.97 -1.86
N PRO A 79 12.11 7.74 -0.56
CA PRO A 79 13.03 6.91 0.19
C PRO A 79 12.87 5.43 -0.14
N LYS A 80 13.99 4.71 -0.11
CA LYS A 80 14.02 3.25 -0.24
C LYS A 80 13.39 2.60 1.00
N GLN A 81 12.90 1.37 0.80
CA GLN A 81 12.30 0.53 1.84
C GLN A 81 13.14 0.51 3.15
N LYS A 82 14.44 0.24 3.04
CA LYS A 82 15.35 0.18 4.20
C LYS A 82 15.38 1.47 5.04
N ILE A 83 15.21 2.62 4.39
CA ILE A 83 15.23 3.92 5.09
C ILE A 83 13.93 4.13 5.84
N ILE A 84 12.79 3.72 5.27
CA ILE A 84 11.50 3.84 5.95
C ILE A 84 11.42 2.84 7.11
N LEU A 85 11.94 1.63 6.95
CA LEU A 85 12.04 0.67 8.04
C LEU A 85 12.91 1.20 9.19
N LYS A 86 14.06 1.83 8.87
CA LYS A 86 14.90 2.51 9.86
C LYS A 86 14.13 3.64 10.57
N TYR A 87 13.31 4.41 9.85
CA TYR A 87 12.46 5.43 10.44
C TYR A 87 11.46 4.85 11.45
N LEU A 88 10.76 3.76 11.11
CA LEU A 88 9.82 3.12 12.03
C LEU A 88 10.51 2.56 13.27
N ASN A 89 11.71 1.98 13.11
CA ASN A 89 12.53 1.54 14.25
C ASN A 89 12.98 2.72 15.13
N TYR A 90 13.37 3.84 14.52
CA TYR A 90 13.67 5.07 15.24
C TYR A 90 12.48 5.56 16.08
N VAL A 91 11.29 5.64 15.47
CA VAL A 91 10.05 6.03 16.17
C VAL A 91 9.74 5.07 17.32
N SER A 92 9.79 3.77 17.05
CA SER A 92 9.53 2.74 18.05
C SER A 92 10.50 2.81 19.24
N LYS A 93 11.79 3.07 18.98
CA LYS A 93 12.80 3.25 20.03
C LYS A 93 12.54 4.52 20.84
N LYS A 94 12.28 5.65 20.18
CA LYS A 94 11.99 6.94 20.83
C LYS A 94 10.80 6.89 21.78
N LEU A 95 9.77 6.14 21.40
CA LEU A 95 8.53 5.98 22.15
C LEU A 95 8.51 4.69 23.00
N ASN A 96 9.62 3.95 23.06
CA ASN A 96 9.74 2.67 23.80
C ASN A 96 8.55 1.71 23.52
N LEU A 97 8.18 1.52 22.23
CA LEU A 97 7.00 0.75 21.87
C LEU A 97 7.22 -0.77 21.87
N LYS A 98 8.46 -1.23 21.60
CA LYS A 98 8.74 -2.67 21.41
C LYS A 98 8.42 -3.53 22.63
N LYS A 99 8.44 -2.99 23.84
CA LYS A 99 8.11 -3.72 25.07
C LYS A 99 6.67 -4.26 25.12
N ASP A 100 5.76 -3.58 24.41
CA ASP A 100 4.34 -3.91 24.36
C ASP A 100 3.95 -4.57 23.01
N ILE A 101 4.93 -5.13 22.28
CA ILE A 101 4.73 -5.79 20.99
C ILE A 101 5.12 -7.27 21.08
N LEU A 102 4.17 -8.15 20.86
CA LEU A 102 4.38 -9.60 20.76
C LEU A 102 4.70 -9.97 19.31
N LEU A 103 5.98 -10.14 19.01
CA LEU A 103 6.49 -10.50 17.68
C LEU A 103 6.33 -12.00 17.39
N SER A 104 6.41 -12.37 16.09
CA SER A 104 6.34 -13.76 15.61
C SER A 104 5.07 -14.51 16.01
N HIS A 105 3.97 -13.77 16.17
CA HIS A 105 2.66 -14.30 16.48
C HIS A 105 1.61 -13.80 15.49
N LYS A 106 1.02 -14.73 14.75
CA LYS A 106 -0.07 -14.41 13.81
C LYS A 106 -1.41 -14.62 14.50
N VAL A 107 -2.26 -13.61 14.51
CA VAL A 107 -3.66 -13.77 14.91
C VAL A 107 -4.37 -14.60 13.85
N VAL A 108 -5.01 -15.70 14.28
CA VAL A 108 -5.74 -16.64 13.42
C VAL A 108 -7.25 -16.63 13.63
N SER A 109 -7.71 -16.13 14.77
CA SER A 109 -9.14 -15.90 15.00
C SER A 109 -9.40 -14.86 16.09
N GLY A 110 -10.53 -14.17 15.96
CA GLY A 110 -11.09 -13.28 16.97
C GLY A 110 -12.59 -13.54 17.14
N MET A 111 -13.06 -13.74 18.37
CA MET A 111 -14.46 -13.98 18.69
C MET A 111 -14.95 -13.01 19.73
N TYR A 112 -16.04 -12.31 19.45
CA TYR A 112 -16.71 -11.46 20.43
C TYR A 112 -17.59 -12.27 21.37
N LEU A 113 -17.31 -12.17 22.65
CA LEU A 113 -18.05 -12.85 23.74
C LEU A 113 -19.13 -11.89 24.28
N GLU A 114 -20.35 -11.99 23.77
CA GLU A 114 -21.44 -11.05 24.05
C GLU A 114 -21.73 -10.86 25.54
N LYS A 115 -21.84 -11.96 26.29
CA LYS A 115 -22.13 -11.92 27.75
C LYS A 115 -21.05 -11.17 28.56
N LYS A 116 -19.79 -11.15 28.05
CA LYS A 116 -18.64 -10.53 28.74
C LYS A 116 -18.25 -9.17 28.16
N ASN A 117 -18.79 -8.77 27.00
CA ASN A 117 -18.35 -7.62 26.20
C ASN A 117 -16.83 -7.64 25.91
N LEU A 118 -16.27 -8.80 25.62
CA LEU A 118 -14.84 -9.00 25.37
C LEU A 118 -14.57 -9.68 24.03
N TRP A 119 -13.46 -9.37 23.44
CA TRP A 119 -12.89 -10.14 22.33
C TRP A 119 -11.97 -11.24 22.89
N LYS A 120 -12.14 -12.47 22.43
CA LYS A 120 -11.19 -13.59 22.58
C LYS A 120 -10.36 -13.69 21.31
N VAL A 121 -9.05 -13.46 21.40
CA VAL A 121 -8.10 -13.46 20.30
C VAL A 121 -7.17 -14.64 20.40
N LYS A 122 -7.05 -15.47 19.34
CA LYS A 122 -6.17 -16.63 19.28
C LYS A 122 -5.07 -16.44 18.25
N THR A 123 -3.84 -16.86 18.60
CA THR A 123 -2.70 -16.84 17.68
C THR A 123 -2.37 -18.23 17.14
N ASN A 124 -1.55 -18.29 16.08
CA ASN A 124 -1.03 -19.51 15.47
C ASN A 124 -0.17 -20.37 16.42
N LYS A 125 0.31 -19.79 17.53
CA LYS A 125 1.04 -20.48 18.60
C LYS A 125 0.13 -20.87 19.78
N ASN A 126 -1.17 -20.97 19.54
CA ASN A 126 -2.21 -21.34 20.50
C ASN A 126 -2.31 -20.42 21.74
N LYS A 127 -1.66 -19.25 21.76
CA LYS A 127 -1.88 -18.25 22.81
C LYS A 127 -3.26 -17.62 22.66
N ILE A 128 -3.93 -17.45 23.79
CA ILE A 128 -5.28 -16.86 23.86
C ILE A 128 -5.22 -15.62 24.75
N PHE A 129 -5.74 -14.52 24.23
CA PHE A 129 -5.83 -13.23 24.88
C PHE A 129 -7.26 -12.73 24.88
N PHE A 130 -7.57 -11.85 25.85
CA PHE A 130 -8.88 -11.20 25.95
C PHE A 130 -8.70 -9.70 25.99
N CYS A 131 -9.60 -8.96 25.33
CA CYS A 131 -9.57 -7.50 25.38
C CYS A 131 -10.96 -6.87 25.26
N LYS A 132 -11.11 -5.64 25.76
CA LYS A 132 -12.31 -4.82 25.59
C LYS A 132 -12.36 -4.26 24.16
N TYR A 133 -11.24 -3.75 23.65
CA TYR A 133 -11.12 -3.15 22.33
C TYR A 133 -10.19 -3.97 21.41
N LEU A 134 -10.68 -4.27 20.21
CA LEU A 134 -9.87 -4.96 19.19
C LEU A 134 -9.63 -4.03 18.01
N ILE A 135 -8.36 -3.79 17.66
CA ILE A 135 -7.98 -2.91 16.58
C ILE A 135 -7.30 -3.71 15.46
N SER A 136 -7.90 -3.72 14.29
CA SER A 136 -7.29 -4.29 13.10
C SER A 136 -6.39 -3.24 12.42
N ALA A 137 -5.10 -3.37 12.60
CA ALA A 137 -4.04 -2.55 11.97
C ALA A 137 -3.23 -3.37 10.94
N VAL A 138 -3.86 -4.38 10.33
CA VAL A 138 -3.23 -5.36 9.44
C VAL A 138 -2.82 -4.82 8.08
N GLY A 139 -3.25 -3.60 7.75
CA GLY A 139 -2.96 -2.94 6.48
C GLY A 139 -3.84 -3.43 5.32
N SER A 140 -4.08 -2.53 4.36
CA SER A 140 -4.94 -2.77 3.20
C SER A 140 -4.27 -3.59 2.08
N LEU A 141 -2.93 -3.68 2.06
CA LEU A 141 -2.13 -4.38 1.05
C LEU A 141 -1.13 -5.33 1.74
N SER A 142 -1.63 -6.30 2.53
CA SER A 142 -0.80 -7.22 3.30
C SER A 142 -1.08 -8.70 2.99
N SER A 143 -2.22 -9.04 2.40
CA SER A 143 -2.54 -10.38 1.92
C SER A 143 -1.98 -10.56 0.51
N ALA A 144 -0.85 -11.24 0.37
CA ALA A 144 -0.20 -11.49 -0.92
C ALA A 144 -1.10 -12.32 -1.85
N ASN A 145 -1.30 -11.86 -3.08
CA ASN A 145 -2.07 -12.57 -4.08
C ASN A 145 -1.14 -13.46 -4.92
N ILE A 146 -0.93 -14.69 -4.47
CA ILE A 146 -0.22 -15.70 -5.24
C ILE A 146 -1.19 -16.30 -6.24
N PRO A 147 -0.95 -16.16 -7.57
CA PRO A 147 -1.89 -16.63 -8.57
C PRO A 147 -1.99 -18.16 -8.53
N ASN A 148 -3.21 -18.67 -8.70
CA ASN A 148 -3.46 -20.11 -8.81
C ASN A 148 -3.08 -20.61 -10.21
N ILE A 149 -1.77 -20.71 -10.48
CA ILE A 149 -1.24 -21.24 -11.74
C ILE A 149 -0.92 -22.72 -11.56
N LYS A 150 -1.45 -23.58 -12.43
CA LYS A 150 -1.16 -25.02 -12.41
C LYS A 150 0.34 -25.27 -12.42
N GLY A 151 0.82 -26.12 -11.50
CA GLY A 151 2.20 -26.56 -11.47
C GLY A 151 3.19 -25.65 -10.71
N ILE A 152 2.76 -24.59 -10.04
CA ILE A 152 3.67 -23.70 -9.28
C ILE A 152 4.53 -24.45 -8.25
N LYS A 153 3.96 -25.47 -7.61
CA LYS A 153 4.67 -26.31 -6.61
C LYS A 153 5.71 -27.25 -7.22
N ASN A 154 5.67 -27.47 -8.53
CA ASN A 154 6.55 -28.39 -9.25
C ASN A 154 7.79 -27.70 -9.82
N PHE A 155 7.91 -26.40 -9.68
CA PHE A 155 9.05 -25.64 -10.20
C PHE A 155 10.31 -25.99 -9.39
N ASN A 156 11.36 -26.45 -10.10
CA ASN A 156 12.62 -26.86 -9.47
C ASN A 156 13.50 -25.65 -9.04
N GLY A 157 13.23 -24.46 -9.60
CA GLY A 157 13.90 -23.23 -9.18
C GLY A 157 13.26 -22.58 -7.98
N GLU A 158 13.71 -21.39 -7.63
CA GLU A 158 13.15 -20.62 -6.53
C GLU A 158 12.12 -19.61 -7.05
N TRP A 159 11.01 -19.45 -6.30
CA TRP A 159 10.08 -18.38 -6.60
C TRP A 159 9.80 -17.51 -5.38
N TYR A 160 9.46 -16.23 -5.63
CA TYR A 160 9.27 -15.22 -4.60
C TYR A 160 8.07 -14.36 -4.92
N HIS A 161 7.35 -13.95 -3.89
CA HIS A 161 6.31 -12.93 -4.02
C HIS A 161 6.79 -11.59 -3.48
N SER A 162 6.56 -10.48 -4.20
CA SER A 162 7.03 -9.15 -3.80
C SER A 162 6.52 -8.70 -2.42
N GLY A 163 5.32 -9.10 -2.02
CA GLY A 163 4.73 -8.78 -0.72
C GLY A 163 5.14 -9.71 0.42
N ARG A 164 5.99 -10.70 0.18
CA ARG A 164 6.53 -11.67 1.16
C ARG A 164 7.99 -11.97 0.82
N TRP A 165 8.77 -10.91 0.62
CA TRP A 165 10.16 -11.05 0.22
C TRP A 165 11.01 -11.66 1.31
N PRO A 166 11.84 -12.68 1.01
CA PRO A 166 12.73 -13.30 1.99
C PRO A 166 13.75 -12.30 2.56
N LYS A 167 14.12 -12.48 3.81
CA LYS A 167 15.16 -11.66 4.47
C LYS A 167 16.56 -12.02 4.05
N LYS A 168 16.77 -13.28 3.65
CA LYS A 168 18.06 -13.73 3.11
C LYS A 168 18.38 -13.01 1.79
N PHE A 169 19.66 -12.81 1.53
CA PHE A 169 20.12 -12.31 0.25
C PHE A 169 19.76 -13.29 -0.86
N ILE A 170 19.19 -12.78 -1.96
CA ILE A 170 18.86 -13.57 -3.14
C ILE A 170 19.79 -13.15 -4.26
N ASN A 171 20.60 -14.08 -4.76
CA ASN A 171 21.50 -13.83 -5.88
C ASN A 171 20.77 -13.97 -7.22
N PHE A 172 20.72 -12.88 -7.98
CA PHE A 172 20.18 -12.83 -9.35
C PHE A 172 21.28 -12.69 -10.43
N LYS A 173 22.55 -12.56 -10.03
CA LYS A 173 23.67 -12.41 -10.97
C LYS A 173 23.75 -13.64 -11.88
N ASN A 174 23.83 -13.40 -13.19
CA ASN A 174 23.89 -14.42 -14.23
C ASN A 174 22.70 -15.40 -14.28
N LYS A 175 21.56 -15.07 -13.65
CA LYS A 175 20.33 -15.90 -13.65
C LYS A 175 19.38 -15.49 -14.76
N ILE A 176 18.59 -16.45 -15.25
CA ILE A 176 17.44 -16.22 -16.12
C ILE A 176 16.21 -16.11 -15.22
N VAL A 177 15.57 -14.93 -15.24
CA VAL A 177 14.52 -14.56 -14.27
C VAL A 177 13.21 -14.30 -15.00
N ALA A 178 12.12 -14.88 -14.50
CA ALA A 178 10.77 -14.48 -14.87
C ALA A 178 10.23 -13.47 -13.87
N GLN A 179 9.58 -12.41 -14.36
CA GLN A 179 8.78 -11.51 -13.55
C GLN A 179 7.33 -11.53 -14.04
N ILE A 180 6.39 -11.90 -13.19
CA ILE A 180 4.95 -11.91 -13.53
C ILE A 180 4.29 -10.71 -12.83
N GLY A 181 3.79 -9.78 -13.65
CA GLY A 181 3.13 -8.56 -13.21
C GLY A 181 3.97 -7.29 -13.35
N THR A 182 3.26 -6.20 -13.69
CA THR A 182 3.81 -4.85 -14.00
C THR A 182 3.06 -3.75 -13.24
N GLY A 183 2.59 -4.04 -12.02
CA GLY A 183 2.09 -3.05 -11.07
C GLY A 183 3.25 -2.32 -10.37
N SER A 184 2.97 -1.60 -9.27
CA SER A 184 3.96 -0.80 -8.55
C SER A 184 5.23 -1.57 -8.18
N SER A 185 5.11 -2.81 -7.69
CA SER A 185 6.28 -3.65 -7.37
C SER A 185 7.04 -4.06 -8.63
N GLY A 186 6.32 -4.50 -9.67
CA GLY A 186 6.95 -4.97 -10.91
C GLY A 186 7.78 -3.90 -11.62
N ILE A 187 7.29 -2.66 -11.68
CA ILE A 187 8.02 -1.55 -12.30
C ILE A 187 9.26 -1.12 -11.50
N GLN A 188 9.31 -1.43 -10.22
CA GLN A 188 10.47 -1.17 -9.36
C GLN A 188 11.48 -2.32 -9.43
N ILE A 189 11.03 -3.56 -9.53
CA ILE A 189 11.86 -4.77 -9.62
C ILE A 189 12.58 -4.86 -10.98
N ALA A 190 11.86 -4.67 -12.08
CA ALA A 190 12.38 -4.88 -13.43
C ALA A 190 13.69 -4.14 -13.72
N PRO A 191 13.84 -2.83 -13.43
CA PRO A 191 15.09 -2.12 -13.65
C PRO A 191 16.27 -2.66 -12.83
N GLU A 192 16.01 -3.09 -11.59
CA GLU A 192 17.08 -3.57 -10.70
C GLU A 192 17.54 -4.99 -11.10
N ILE A 193 16.63 -5.88 -11.46
CA ILE A 193 16.98 -7.22 -11.94
C ILE A 193 17.66 -7.17 -13.30
N ALA A 194 17.19 -6.31 -14.21
CA ALA A 194 17.80 -6.14 -15.54
C ALA A 194 19.23 -5.61 -15.52
N LYS A 195 19.73 -5.10 -14.39
CA LYS A 195 21.14 -4.67 -14.23
C LYS A 195 22.09 -5.85 -14.03
N ILE A 196 21.61 -6.96 -13.44
CA ILE A 196 22.45 -8.02 -12.88
C ILE A 196 22.12 -9.41 -13.44
N ALA A 197 20.88 -9.65 -13.86
CA ALA A 197 20.46 -10.92 -14.42
C ALA A 197 21.04 -11.14 -15.82
N LYS A 198 21.33 -12.41 -16.18
CA LYS A 198 21.64 -12.81 -17.55
C LYS A 198 20.52 -12.46 -18.51
N LYS A 199 19.27 -12.74 -18.09
CA LYS A 199 18.06 -12.39 -18.84
C LYS A 199 16.89 -12.19 -17.86
N ILE A 200 16.01 -11.22 -18.16
CA ILE A 200 14.72 -11.08 -17.50
C ILE A 200 13.61 -11.13 -18.55
N VAL A 201 12.59 -11.96 -18.31
CA VAL A 201 11.36 -12.02 -19.10
C VAL A 201 10.23 -11.50 -18.25
N ILE A 202 9.58 -10.43 -18.71
CA ILE A 202 8.52 -9.73 -18.01
C ILE A 202 7.18 -10.13 -18.63
N PHE A 203 6.33 -10.76 -17.84
CA PHE A 203 4.99 -11.19 -18.24
C PHE A 203 3.96 -10.15 -17.80
N GLN A 204 3.37 -9.45 -18.75
CA GLN A 204 2.41 -8.36 -18.54
C GLN A 204 1.01 -8.75 -19.03
N ARG A 205 0.01 -8.65 -18.14
CA ARG A 205 -1.40 -8.76 -18.52
C ARG A 205 -1.99 -7.41 -18.91
N THR A 206 -1.76 -6.41 -18.09
CA THR A 206 -2.30 -5.05 -18.28
C THR A 206 -1.23 -4.05 -17.88
N PRO A 207 -0.84 -3.11 -18.75
CA PRO A 207 0.04 -2.02 -18.36
C PRO A 207 -0.67 -1.07 -17.40
N ASN A 208 0.09 -0.39 -16.54
CA ASN A 208 -0.41 0.73 -15.75
C ASN A 208 0.30 2.02 -16.18
N TYR A 209 -0.41 3.13 -16.06
CA TYR A 209 0.18 4.45 -16.27
C TYR A 209 1.31 4.68 -15.28
N SER A 210 2.49 5.05 -15.78
CA SER A 210 3.65 5.30 -14.96
C SER A 210 4.26 6.66 -15.28
N ILE A 211 4.49 7.44 -14.23
CA ILE A 211 5.00 8.81 -14.30
C ILE A 211 6.44 8.79 -13.79
N PRO A 212 7.37 9.59 -14.34
CA PRO A 212 8.72 9.68 -13.81
C PRO A 212 8.75 10.10 -12.35
N ALA A 213 9.46 9.36 -11.52
CA ALA A 213 9.65 9.71 -10.11
C ALA A 213 10.49 10.99 -9.96
N ARG A 214 11.51 11.15 -10.82
CA ARG A 214 12.51 12.22 -10.69
C ARG A 214 13.03 12.29 -9.27
N ASN A 215 13.43 11.10 -8.74
CA ASN A 215 13.97 11.01 -7.40
C ASN A 215 15.30 11.78 -7.32
N SER A 216 15.48 12.52 -6.24
CA SER A 216 16.69 13.32 -6.00
C SER A 216 17.08 13.27 -4.53
N LYS A 217 18.35 13.54 -4.25
CA LYS A 217 18.79 13.82 -2.87
C LYS A 217 18.14 15.10 -2.37
N LEU A 218 17.74 15.12 -1.11
CA LEU A 218 17.25 16.34 -0.46
C LEU A 218 18.45 17.16 0.01
N THR A 219 18.45 18.45 -0.34
CA THR A 219 19.51 19.37 0.09
C THR A 219 19.43 19.67 1.58
N LYS A 220 20.55 20.12 2.18
CA LYS A 220 20.58 20.57 3.59
C LYS A 220 19.57 21.70 3.83
N ASN A 221 19.50 22.66 2.91
CA ASN A 221 18.58 23.81 2.99
C ASN A 221 17.12 23.38 2.91
N PHE A 222 16.77 22.43 2.02
CA PHE A 222 15.41 21.91 1.94
C PHE A 222 15.02 21.17 3.24
N ASN A 223 15.91 20.34 3.78
CA ASN A 223 15.67 19.65 5.06
C ASN A 223 15.52 20.65 6.22
N LYS A 224 16.30 21.74 6.25
CA LYS A 224 16.15 22.83 7.22
C LYS A 224 14.79 23.48 7.08
N TYR A 225 14.42 23.89 5.84
CA TYR A 225 13.13 24.51 5.54
C TYR A 225 11.93 23.65 5.99
N ILE A 226 11.94 22.34 5.70
CA ILE A 226 10.84 21.44 6.07
C ILE A 226 10.67 21.34 7.59
N ARG A 227 11.77 21.27 8.35
CA ARG A 227 11.74 21.20 9.81
C ARG A 227 11.21 22.50 10.42
N GLU A 228 11.75 23.64 10.01
CA GLU A 228 11.32 24.96 10.46
C GLU A 228 9.86 25.26 10.12
N ASN A 229 9.35 24.67 9.03
CA ASN A 229 7.98 24.84 8.59
C ASN A 229 7.07 23.64 8.93
N TYR A 230 7.41 22.83 9.95
CA TYR A 230 6.63 21.66 10.37
C TYR A 230 5.11 21.93 10.45
N LYS A 231 4.69 23.00 11.15
CA LYS A 231 3.28 23.38 11.30
C LYS A 231 2.61 23.66 9.94
N LYS A 232 3.33 24.32 9.02
CA LYS A 232 2.82 24.60 7.65
C LYS A 232 2.66 23.31 6.84
N VAL A 233 3.65 22.39 6.90
CA VAL A 233 3.58 21.10 6.22
C VAL A 233 2.43 20.27 6.77
N LYS A 234 2.29 20.15 8.09
CA LYS A 234 1.18 19.43 8.73
C LYS A 234 -0.19 20.00 8.30
N LYS A 235 -0.34 21.33 8.32
CA LYS A 235 -1.56 22.02 7.86
C LYS A 235 -1.84 21.76 6.38
N LEU A 236 -0.81 21.78 5.51
CA LEU A 236 -0.93 21.48 4.09
C LEU A 236 -1.45 20.06 3.87
N LEU A 237 -0.85 19.07 4.53
CA LEU A 237 -1.24 17.66 4.41
C LEU A 237 -2.70 17.42 4.87
N LYS A 238 -3.16 18.11 5.91
CA LYS A 238 -4.56 18.02 6.38
C LYS A 238 -5.57 18.73 5.45
N LYS A 239 -5.13 19.72 4.65
CA LYS A 239 -6.01 20.53 3.78
C LYS A 239 -6.07 20.05 2.33
N THR A 240 -5.04 19.35 1.86
CA THR A 240 -4.99 18.90 0.46
C THR A 240 -5.78 17.62 0.23
N PRO A 241 -6.42 17.45 -0.92
CA PRO A 241 -7.07 16.19 -1.28
C PRO A 241 -6.08 15.03 -1.22
N GLY A 242 -6.43 14.00 -0.44
CA GLY A 242 -5.60 12.83 -0.25
C GLY A 242 -4.30 13.04 0.56
N GLY A 243 -4.14 14.17 1.27
CA GLY A 243 -2.99 14.40 2.16
C GLY A 243 -1.65 14.52 1.42
N HIS A 244 -1.65 15.08 0.20
CA HIS A 244 -0.44 15.27 -0.59
C HIS A 244 0.15 16.68 -0.42
N THR A 245 1.40 16.86 -0.86
CA THR A 245 2.14 18.13 -0.79
C THR A 245 1.82 19.09 -1.91
N PHE A 246 0.74 18.84 -2.67
CA PHE A 246 0.34 19.64 -3.81
C PHE A 246 -1.17 19.84 -3.88
N TYR A 247 -1.59 20.96 -4.44
CA TYR A 247 -3.00 21.24 -4.76
C TYR A 247 -3.30 20.89 -6.21
N PHE A 248 -4.57 20.58 -6.48
CA PHE A 248 -5.06 20.46 -7.85
C PHE A 248 -5.19 21.84 -8.49
N SER A 249 -4.88 21.92 -9.77
CA SER A 249 -5.10 23.14 -10.58
C SER A 249 -6.59 23.53 -10.55
N LYS A 250 -6.84 24.82 -10.59
CA LYS A 250 -8.19 25.37 -10.81
C LYS A 250 -8.57 25.46 -12.29
N LYS A 251 -7.60 25.26 -13.22
CA LYS A 251 -7.78 25.36 -14.65
C LYS A 251 -8.20 24.04 -15.27
N SER A 252 -9.07 24.08 -16.28
CA SER A 252 -9.44 22.94 -17.12
C SER A 252 -8.39 22.70 -18.21
N VAL A 253 -8.33 21.48 -18.74
CA VAL A 253 -7.54 21.19 -19.95
C VAL A 253 -8.05 21.98 -21.16
N PHE A 254 -9.33 22.35 -21.17
CA PHE A 254 -10.00 23.03 -22.26
C PHE A 254 -9.86 24.56 -22.20
N ASP A 255 -9.31 25.11 -21.11
CA ASP A 255 -8.92 26.52 -21.00
C ASP A 255 -7.70 26.85 -21.89
N PHE A 256 -7.08 25.83 -22.52
CA PHE A 256 -5.87 25.96 -23.32
C PHE A 256 -5.99 25.19 -24.64
N ASN A 257 -5.38 25.74 -25.70
CA ASN A 257 -5.18 25.01 -26.94
C ASN A 257 -4.20 23.86 -26.76
N GLU A 258 -4.13 22.94 -27.74
CA GLU A 258 -3.32 21.72 -27.64
C GLU A 258 -1.83 21.99 -27.40
N LYS A 259 -1.26 23.00 -28.09
CA LYS A 259 0.16 23.39 -27.97
C LYS A 259 0.49 23.83 -26.55
N LYS A 260 -0.29 24.76 -25.98
CA LYS A 260 -0.08 25.28 -24.62
C LYS A 260 -0.34 24.21 -23.57
N ARG A 261 -1.36 23.38 -23.74
CA ARG A 261 -1.67 22.23 -22.87
C ARG A 261 -0.52 21.23 -22.83
N ASN A 262 0.06 20.88 -23.98
CA ASN A 262 1.21 19.99 -24.07
C ASN A 262 2.45 20.57 -23.39
N LEU A 263 2.71 21.87 -23.48
CA LEU A 263 3.79 22.53 -22.73
C LEU A 263 3.59 22.42 -21.21
N ILE A 264 2.35 22.58 -20.72
CA ILE A 264 2.04 22.41 -19.29
C ILE A 264 2.27 20.95 -18.85
N TYR A 265 1.81 19.97 -19.63
CA TYR A 265 2.09 18.56 -19.37
C TYR A 265 3.60 18.25 -19.38
N GLU A 266 4.34 18.81 -20.34
CA GLU A 266 5.79 18.64 -20.43
C GLU A 266 6.51 19.16 -19.18
N LYS A 267 6.14 20.35 -18.71
CA LYS A 267 6.67 20.93 -17.45
C LYS A 267 6.37 20.01 -16.25
N ALA A 268 5.15 19.50 -16.16
CA ALA A 268 4.76 18.57 -15.08
C ALA A 268 5.49 17.21 -15.19
N TRP A 269 5.70 16.70 -16.40
CA TRP A 269 6.46 15.46 -16.66
C TRP A 269 7.93 15.58 -16.29
N LYS A 270 8.56 16.74 -16.63
CA LYS A 270 9.94 17.04 -16.22
C LYS A 270 10.09 17.12 -14.71
N LYS A 271 9.12 17.72 -14.02
CA LYS A 271 9.07 17.75 -12.55
C LYS A 271 8.88 16.37 -11.93
N GLY A 272 8.12 15.50 -12.62
CA GLY A 272 7.74 14.18 -12.14
C GLY A 272 6.79 14.24 -10.95
N SER A 273 6.63 13.12 -10.25
CA SER A 273 5.75 12.91 -9.09
C SER A 273 4.27 12.71 -9.41
N LEU A 274 3.54 12.23 -8.40
CA LEU A 274 2.08 12.09 -8.48
C LEU A 274 1.36 13.43 -8.73
N SER A 275 2.05 14.57 -8.58
CA SER A 275 1.47 15.90 -8.87
C SER A 275 1.07 16.08 -10.33
N PHE A 276 1.57 15.24 -11.25
CA PHE A 276 1.13 15.22 -12.65
C PHE A 276 -0.40 15.07 -12.77
N ARG A 277 -1.02 14.25 -11.93
CA ARG A 277 -2.49 14.07 -11.90
C ARG A 277 -3.27 15.32 -11.50
N ALA A 278 -2.60 16.29 -10.91
CA ALA A 278 -3.17 17.56 -10.45
C ALA A 278 -2.91 18.73 -11.40
N THR A 279 -2.37 18.47 -12.59
CA THR A 279 -2.00 19.50 -13.59
C THR A 279 -3.22 20.28 -14.05
N PHE A 280 -4.38 19.65 -14.18
CA PHE A 280 -5.66 20.27 -14.47
C PHE A 280 -6.76 19.70 -13.57
N LYS A 281 -7.84 20.48 -13.33
CA LYS A 281 -8.92 20.13 -12.40
C LYS A 281 -9.78 18.95 -12.86
N ASP A 282 -9.81 18.68 -14.14
CA ASP A 282 -10.76 17.79 -14.82
C ASP A 282 -10.17 16.49 -15.38
N ILE A 283 -8.84 16.33 -15.42
CA ILE A 283 -8.22 15.10 -15.95
C ILE A 283 -8.55 13.84 -15.13
N THR A 284 -8.96 14.00 -13.88
CA THR A 284 -9.41 12.90 -13.02
C THR A 284 -10.93 12.79 -12.90
N LYS A 285 -11.68 13.68 -13.60
CA LYS A 285 -13.13 13.80 -13.45
C LYS A 285 -13.92 13.44 -14.70
N THR A 286 -13.38 13.74 -15.89
CA THR A 286 -14.08 13.50 -17.16
C THR A 286 -13.23 12.69 -18.12
N ILE A 287 -13.86 11.78 -18.86
CA ILE A 287 -13.17 10.94 -19.86
C ILE A 287 -12.54 11.78 -20.96
N LYS A 288 -13.22 12.85 -21.40
CA LYS A 288 -12.70 13.75 -22.47
C LYS A 288 -11.41 14.43 -22.05
N ALA A 289 -11.34 14.98 -20.82
CA ALA A 289 -10.13 15.59 -20.27
C ALA A 289 -9.04 14.52 -20.01
N ASN A 290 -9.42 13.38 -19.46
CA ASN A 290 -8.52 12.25 -19.18
C ASN A 290 -7.77 11.77 -20.43
N LYS A 291 -8.47 11.64 -21.57
CA LYS A 291 -7.86 11.24 -22.86
C LYS A 291 -6.68 12.13 -23.26
N THR A 292 -6.68 13.41 -22.90
CA THR A 292 -5.57 14.32 -23.23
C THR A 292 -4.29 13.96 -22.47
N ALA A 293 -4.40 13.68 -21.16
CA ALA A 293 -3.29 13.22 -20.33
C ALA A 293 -2.81 11.83 -20.75
N SER A 294 -3.76 10.92 -21.03
CA SER A 294 -3.47 9.56 -21.51
C SER A 294 -2.69 9.57 -22.83
N LYS A 295 -3.12 10.40 -23.81
CA LYS A 295 -2.42 10.59 -25.10
C LYS A 295 -0.99 11.11 -24.87
N PHE A 296 -0.82 12.11 -24.00
CA PHE A 296 0.48 12.67 -23.68
C PHE A 296 1.42 11.58 -23.08
N ILE A 297 0.95 10.85 -22.06
CA ILE A 297 1.74 9.80 -21.41
C ILE A 297 2.11 8.69 -22.42
N LYS A 298 1.15 8.26 -23.25
CA LYS A 298 1.39 7.27 -24.31
C LYS A 298 2.51 7.73 -25.25
N ASN A 299 2.48 8.96 -25.73
CA ASN A 299 3.52 9.51 -26.61
C ASN A 299 4.88 9.53 -25.92
N LYS A 300 4.96 9.85 -24.63
CA LYS A 300 6.19 9.79 -23.85
C LYS A 300 6.76 8.36 -23.77
N ILE A 301 5.92 7.34 -23.61
CA ILE A 301 6.37 5.95 -23.57
C ILE A 301 6.88 5.54 -24.96
N LEU A 302 6.13 5.86 -26.01
CA LEU A 302 6.51 5.58 -27.41
C LEU A 302 7.86 6.23 -27.80
N SER A 303 8.16 7.41 -27.26
CA SER A 303 9.44 8.09 -27.54
C SER A 303 10.64 7.48 -26.79
N VAL A 304 10.41 6.77 -25.68
CA VAL A 304 11.48 6.16 -24.87
C VAL A 304 11.77 4.73 -25.30
N VAL A 305 10.73 3.93 -25.59
CA VAL A 305 10.87 2.51 -25.90
C VAL A 305 11.15 2.31 -27.40
N LYS A 306 12.37 1.92 -27.75
CA LYS A 306 12.83 1.78 -29.15
C LYS A 306 12.15 0.62 -29.89
N ASN A 307 11.92 -0.50 -29.19
CA ASN A 307 11.22 -1.65 -29.77
C ASN A 307 9.73 -1.35 -29.94
N LYS A 308 9.28 -1.20 -31.19
CA LYS A 308 7.88 -0.85 -31.52
C LYS A 308 6.86 -1.86 -30.98
N LYS A 309 7.18 -3.18 -30.97
CA LYS A 309 6.32 -4.24 -30.42
C LYS A 309 6.16 -4.05 -28.92
N PHE A 310 7.26 -3.85 -28.18
CA PHE A 310 7.20 -3.59 -26.74
C PHE A 310 6.48 -2.28 -26.42
N ALA A 311 6.75 -1.21 -27.18
CA ALA A 311 6.09 0.08 -27.01
C ALA A 311 4.57 -0.03 -27.17
N LYS A 312 4.07 -0.81 -28.16
CA LYS A 312 2.66 -1.10 -28.36
C LYS A 312 2.04 -1.84 -27.15
N ILE A 313 2.70 -2.89 -26.64
CA ILE A 313 2.27 -3.65 -25.48
C ILE A 313 2.21 -2.77 -24.22
N LEU A 314 3.25 -1.96 -23.96
CA LEU A 314 3.35 -1.08 -22.78
C LEU A 314 2.38 0.10 -22.81
N THR A 315 1.77 0.41 -23.95
CA THR A 315 0.80 1.49 -24.12
C THR A 315 -0.62 1.01 -24.39
N ASN A 316 -0.87 -0.31 -24.33
CA ASN A 316 -2.19 -0.91 -24.53
C ASN A 316 -3.03 -0.80 -23.24
N PHE A 317 -3.29 0.44 -22.80
CA PHE A 317 -4.09 0.72 -21.62
C PHE A 317 -5.57 0.37 -21.86
N ASP A 318 -6.17 -0.38 -20.92
CA ASP A 318 -7.58 -0.77 -20.91
C ASP A 318 -8.42 0.03 -19.89
N HIS A 319 -7.85 1.06 -19.31
CA HIS A 319 -8.49 1.87 -18.29
C HIS A 319 -8.06 3.35 -18.39
N PRO A 320 -8.87 4.30 -17.90
CA PRO A 320 -8.50 5.71 -17.86
C PRO A 320 -7.30 5.96 -16.93
N PHE A 321 -6.54 7.01 -17.24
CA PHE A 321 -5.49 7.50 -16.34
C PHE A 321 -6.09 7.85 -14.96
N THR A 322 -5.47 7.42 -13.87
CA THR A 322 -5.89 7.58 -12.47
C THR A 322 -7.05 6.72 -11.97
N SER A 323 -7.71 5.90 -12.79
CA SER A 323 -8.66 4.90 -12.29
C SER A 323 -7.99 3.82 -11.42
N LYS A 324 -6.69 3.62 -11.64
CA LYS A 324 -5.75 2.95 -10.73
C LYS A 324 -4.70 3.98 -10.29
N ARG A 325 -4.12 3.81 -9.08
CA ARG A 325 -3.00 4.69 -8.68
C ARG A 325 -1.91 4.66 -9.75
N PRO A 326 -1.58 5.79 -10.38
CA PRO A 326 -0.45 5.85 -11.29
C PRO A 326 0.83 5.52 -10.54
N THR A 327 1.70 4.75 -11.15
CA THR A 327 2.96 4.33 -10.53
C THR A 327 4.04 5.38 -10.79
N LEU A 328 5.02 5.48 -9.88
CA LEU A 328 6.22 6.27 -10.11
C LEU A 328 7.36 5.38 -10.56
N ASN A 329 7.90 5.63 -11.75
CA ASN A 329 8.99 4.84 -12.31
C ASN A 329 10.34 5.55 -12.20
N THR A 330 11.38 4.72 -12.10
CA THR A 330 12.78 5.13 -12.26
C THR A 330 13.39 4.18 -13.27
N ASN A 331 13.58 4.66 -14.50
CA ASN A 331 14.15 3.91 -15.64
C ASN A 331 13.37 2.64 -16.05
N TYR A 332 12.06 2.55 -15.76
CA TYR A 332 11.28 1.37 -16.11
C TYR A 332 11.14 1.19 -17.62
N TYR A 333 10.78 2.24 -18.35
CA TYR A 333 10.60 2.18 -19.79
C TYR A 333 11.92 2.03 -20.53
N GLU A 334 12.97 2.68 -20.04
CA GLU A 334 14.34 2.58 -20.55
C GLU A 334 14.89 1.14 -20.43
N THR A 335 14.41 0.38 -19.44
CA THR A 335 14.79 -1.02 -19.21
C THR A 335 14.47 -1.90 -20.42
N PHE A 336 13.37 -1.63 -21.14
CA PHE A 336 12.97 -2.40 -22.33
C PHE A 336 13.87 -2.16 -23.57
N ASN A 337 14.82 -1.24 -23.48
CA ASN A 337 15.84 -1.05 -24.53
C ASN A 337 17.11 -1.91 -24.30
N LYS A 338 17.17 -2.67 -23.19
CA LYS A 338 18.29 -3.56 -22.90
C LYS A 338 18.15 -4.88 -23.64
N LYS A 339 19.26 -5.42 -24.15
CA LYS A 339 19.31 -6.71 -24.91
C LYS A 339 18.85 -7.92 -24.09
N ASN A 340 19.02 -7.87 -22.76
CA ASN A 340 18.67 -8.96 -21.85
C ASN A 340 17.24 -8.89 -21.31
N VAL A 341 16.39 -8.01 -21.85
CA VAL A 341 14.99 -7.82 -21.40
C VAL A 341 14.03 -8.27 -22.50
N GLU A 342 13.11 -9.16 -22.14
CA GLU A 342 12.02 -9.63 -23.00
C GLU A 342 10.67 -9.27 -22.37
N LEU A 343 9.67 -8.90 -23.18
CA LEU A 343 8.30 -8.60 -22.74
C LEU A 343 7.33 -9.55 -23.42
N VAL A 344 6.49 -10.20 -22.61
CA VAL A 344 5.44 -11.10 -23.06
C VAL A 344 4.07 -10.49 -22.72
N ASP A 345 3.22 -10.35 -23.74
CA ASP A 345 1.83 -9.92 -23.55
C ASP A 345 0.95 -11.13 -23.18
N LEU A 346 0.51 -11.18 -21.92
CA LEU A 346 -0.32 -12.26 -21.43
C LEU A 346 -1.79 -12.19 -21.93
N LYS A 347 -2.19 -11.11 -22.59
CA LYS A 347 -3.50 -11.07 -23.26
C LYS A 347 -3.46 -11.85 -24.56
N ALA A 348 -2.38 -11.78 -25.32
CA ALA A 348 -2.18 -12.51 -26.55
C ALA A 348 -1.62 -13.93 -26.29
N ASN A 349 -0.75 -14.07 -25.30
CA ASN A 349 -0.02 -15.31 -25.04
C ASN A 349 -0.08 -15.66 -23.53
N PRO A 350 -1.21 -16.18 -23.03
CA PRO A 350 -1.42 -16.47 -21.63
C PRO A 350 -0.53 -17.60 -21.09
N ILE A 351 -0.24 -17.56 -19.79
CA ILE A 351 0.44 -18.65 -19.09
C ILE A 351 -0.51 -19.83 -18.94
N VAL A 352 -0.11 -20.99 -19.48
CA VAL A 352 -0.84 -22.25 -19.37
C VAL A 352 -0.55 -22.96 -18.03
N LYS A 353 0.76 -23.08 -17.71
CA LYS A 353 1.22 -23.73 -16.48
C LYS A 353 2.64 -23.34 -16.14
N ILE A 354 3.04 -23.58 -14.91
CA ILE A 354 4.43 -23.61 -14.47
C ILE A 354 4.91 -25.06 -14.60
N THR A 355 6.07 -25.26 -15.20
CA THR A 355 6.71 -26.55 -15.39
C THR A 355 7.87 -26.73 -14.41
N LYS A 356 8.47 -27.90 -14.36
CA LYS A 356 9.71 -28.13 -13.56
C LYS A 356 10.82 -27.17 -13.93
N LYS A 357 10.91 -26.76 -15.21
CA LYS A 357 11.98 -25.89 -15.73
C LYS A 357 11.60 -24.40 -15.82
N GLY A 358 10.30 -24.04 -15.76
CA GLY A 358 9.91 -22.64 -15.94
C GLY A 358 8.43 -22.43 -16.24
N ILE A 359 8.09 -21.64 -17.26
CA ILE A 359 6.74 -21.21 -17.59
C ILE A 359 6.39 -21.63 -19.01
N LYS A 360 5.27 -22.34 -19.17
CA LYS A 360 4.67 -22.65 -20.46
C LYS A 360 3.56 -21.64 -20.77
N THR A 361 3.67 -20.98 -21.89
CA THR A 361 2.60 -20.18 -22.51
C THR A 361 1.98 -20.94 -23.67
N ASN A 362 0.97 -20.38 -24.32
CA ASN A 362 0.39 -21.01 -25.52
C ASN A 362 1.40 -21.16 -26.67
N GLU A 363 2.31 -20.20 -26.80
CA GLU A 363 3.23 -20.16 -27.95
C GLU A 363 4.61 -20.75 -27.63
N LYS A 364 5.04 -20.74 -26.35
CA LYS A 364 6.45 -21.04 -26.03
C LYS A 364 6.62 -21.59 -24.63
N ASP A 365 7.58 -22.50 -24.49
CA ASP A 365 8.14 -22.95 -23.22
C ASP A 365 9.39 -22.16 -22.87
N TYR A 366 9.36 -21.57 -21.66
CA TYR A 366 10.45 -20.77 -21.11
C TYR A 366 11.12 -21.51 -19.95
N SER A 367 12.47 -21.50 -19.92
CA SER A 367 13.24 -22.00 -18.77
C SER A 367 13.75 -20.84 -17.92
N PHE A 368 13.64 -20.98 -16.60
CA PHE A 368 14.03 -19.98 -15.63
C PHE A 368 14.76 -20.58 -14.45
N ASP A 369 15.72 -19.84 -13.89
CA ASP A 369 16.30 -20.13 -12.57
C ASP A 369 15.40 -19.65 -11.43
N LYS A 370 14.72 -18.50 -11.65
CA LYS A 370 13.90 -17.85 -10.63
C LYS A 370 12.64 -17.22 -11.20
N ILE A 371 11.56 -17.26 -10.42
CA ILE A 371 10.27 -16.60 -10.75
C ILE A 371 9.93 -15.58 -9.68
N ILE A 372 9.61 -14.34 -10.09
CA ILE A 372 9.16 -13.26 -9.23
C ILE A 372 7.68 -12.98 -9.50
N PHE A 373 6.83 -13.19 -8.51
CA PHE A 373 5.43 -12.80 -8.56
C PHE A 373 5.27 -11.37 -8.04
N ALA A 374 5.09 -10.42 -8.94
CA ALA A 374 4.69 -9.04 -8.67
C ALA A 374 3.18 -8.87 -8.91
N THR A 375 2.39 -9.85 -8.48
CA THR A 375 0.97 -10.05 -8.78
C THR A 375 0.03 -9.33 -7.82
N GLY A 376 0.59 -8.55 -6.90
CA GLY A 376 -0.17 -7.68 -6.00
C GLY A 376 -0.77 -8.41 -4.80
N PHE A 377 -1.88 -7.89 -4.32
CA PHE A 377 -2.48 -8.28 -3.04
C PHE A 377 -4.00 -8.50 -3.22
N ASP A 378 -4.56 -9.31 -2.34
CA ASP A 378 -6.00 -9.28 -2.06
C ASP A 378 -6.29 -8.04 -1.22
N ALA A 379 -6.55 -6.94 -1.95
CA ALA A 379 -6.56 -5.60 -1.40
C ALA A 379 -7.79 -5.36 -0.51
N PHE A 380 -7.60 -4.58 0.55
CA PHE A 380 -8.61 -4.08 1.50
C PHE A 380 -9.29 -5.13 2.37
N THR A 381 -9.78 -6.22 1.80
CA THR A 381 -10.58 -7.24 2.51
C THR A 381 -9.76 -8.44 2.94
N GLY A 382 -8.82 -8.89 2.13
CA GLY A 382 -8.09 -10.14 2.33
C GLY A 382 -7.38 -10.23 3.68
N SER A 383 -6.68 -9.17 4.09
CA SER A 383 -5.96 -9.17 5.37
C SER A 383 -6.89 -9.28 6.58
N ILE A 384 -8.04 -8.60 6.54
CA ILE A 384 -9.03 -8.62 7.63
C ILE A 384 -9.79 -9.95 7.66
N LEU A 385 -10.18 -10.46 6.50
CA LEU A 385 -10.88 -11.75 6.38
C LEU A 385 -10.02 -12.92 6.87
N ASN A 386 -8.70 -12.84 6.71
CA ASN A 386 -7.75 -13.83 7.22
C ASN A 386 -7.67 -13.87 8.77
N LEU A 387 -8.22 -12.87 9.48
CA LEU A 387 -8.34 -12.87 10.93
C LEU A 387 -9.48 -13.76 11.44
N ASN A 388 -10.33 -14.30 10.57
CA ASN A 388 -11.48 -15.16 10.92
C ASN A 388 -12.31 -14.60 12.08
N LEU A 389 -12.73 -13.32 11.94
CA LEU A 389 -13.49 -12.62 12.98
C LEU A 389 -14.93 -13.11 13.05
N THR A 390 -15.40 -13.35 14.29
CA THR A 390 -16.77 -13.68 14.61
C THR A 390 -17.33 -12.64 15.58
N GLY A 391 -18.37 -11.94 15.17
CA GLY A 391 -19.06 -10.91 15.95
C GLY A 391 -20.27 -11.44 16.72
N LYS A 392 -21.23 -10.53 17.02
CA LYS A 392 -22.50 -10.85 17.70
C LYS A 392 -23.29 -11.93 16.98
N LYS A 393 -24.04 -12.73 17.75
CA LYS A 393 -24.89 -13.83 17.25
C LYS A 393 -24.08 -14.81 16.36
N ASN A 394 -22.82 -15.07 16.72
CA ASN A 394 -21.88 -15.92 15.96
C ASN A 394 -21.72 -15.52 14.49
N ARG A 395 -21.95 -14.27 14.14
CA ARG A 395 -21.87 -13.77 12.76
C ARG A 395 -20.40 -13.71 12.29
N LYS A 396 -20.05 -14.52 11.31
CA LYS A 396 -18.73 -14.51 10.70
C LYS A 396 -18.56 -13.33 9.72
N LEU A 397 -17.47 -12.59 9.82
CA LEU A 397 -17.18 -11.44 8.94
C LEU A 397 -17.11 -11.86 7.47
N LYS A 398 -16.52 -13.03 7.18
CA LYS A 398 -16.44 -13.57 5.82
C LYS A 398 -17.81 -13.77 5.18
N SER A 399 -18.79 -14.24 5.95
CA SER A 399 -20.17 -14.41 5.48
C SER A 399 -20.87 -13.06 5.30
N LEU A 400 -20.64 -12.11 6.22
CA LEU A 400 -21.21 -10.76 6.14
C LEU A 400 -20.72 -10.01 4.88
N TRP A 401 -19.47 -10.21 4.51
CA TRP A 401 -18.83 -9.52 3.37
C TRP A 401 -18.85 -10.33 2.06
N LYS A 402 -19.63 -11.40 1.98
CA LYS A 402 -19.75 -12.23 0.74
C LYS A 402 -20.09 -11.40 -0.49
N ASN A 403 -20.98 -10.41 -0.34
CA ASN A 403 -21.43 -9.51 -1.41
C ASN A 403 -20.75 -8.13 -1.34
N GLY A 404 -19.52 -8.07 -0.84
CA GLY A 404 -18.75 -6.85 -0.66
C GLY A 404 -18.72 -6.32 0.76
N PRO A 405 -17.70 -5.55 1.11
CA PRO A 405 -17.53 -5.03 2.47
C PRO A 405 -18.52 -3.91 2.76
N LYS A 406 -19.09 -3.92 3.97
CA LYS A 406 -19.91 -2.83 4.52
C LYS A 406 -19.30 -2.35 5.82
N THR A 407 -18.92 -1.09 5.85
CA THR A 407 -18.31 -0.43 7.00
C THR A 407 -18.96 0.93 7.23
N TYR A 408 -18.77 1.50 8.40
CA TYR A 408 -19.04 2.92 8.66
C TYR A 408 -17.71 3.66 8.76
N LEU A 409 -17.50 4.70 7.95
CA LEU A 409 -16.28 5.49 7.81
C LEU A 409 -15.02 4.69 7.41
N GLY A 410 -15.15 3.41 7.03
CA GLY A 410 -14.00 2.52 6.87
C GLY A 410 -13.33 2.14 8.19
N ILE A 411 -13.98 2.40 9.33
CA ILE A 411 -13.42 2.22 10.68
C ILE A 411 -14.17 1.18 11.50
N THR A 412 -15.50 1.13 11.42
CA THR A 412 -16.32 0.22 12.23
C THR A 412 -17.22 -0.66 11.36
N ILE A 413 -17.61 -1.82 11.89
CA ILE A 413 -18.37 -2.84 11.17
C ILE A 413 -19.64 -3.19 11.97
N PRO A 414 -20.86 -3.10 11.39
CA PRO A 414 -22.09 -3.53 12.05
C PRO A 414 -22.04 -5.00 12.48
N GLY A 415 -22.43 -5.29 13.71
CA GLY A 415 -22.41 -6.62 14.30
C GLY A 415 -21.07 -7.00 14.95
N PHE A 416 -20.08 -6.08 14.98
CA PHE A 416 -18.77 -6.28 15.57
C PHE A 416 -18.46 -5.18 16.59
N PRO A 417 -19.04 -5.24 17.80
CA PRO A 417 -18.83 -4.20 18.80
C PRO A 417 -17.38 -4.08 19.23
N ASN A 418 -16.93 -2.86 19.53
CA ASN A 418 -15.57 -2.56 19.98
C ASN A 418 -14.44 -3.03 19.02
N LEU A 419 -14.81 -3.36 17.77
CA LEU A 419 -13.84 -3.62 16.69
C LEU A 419 -13.65 -2.36 15.87
N PHE A 420 -12.40 -1.96 15.73
CA PHE A 420 -12.02 -0.85 14.87
C PHE A 420 -11.02 -1.32 13.80
N VAL A 421 -11.11 -0.73 12.62
CA VAL A 421 -10.24 -1.05 11.48
C VAL A 421 -9.51 0.21 11.04
N VAL A 422 -8.19 0.18 11.02
CA VAL A 422 -7.42 1.28 10.46
C VAL A 422 -7.22 1.03 8.96
N GLN A 423 -7.62 1.98 8.12
CA GLN A 423 -7.62 1.88 6.65
C GLN A 423 -8.53 0.76 6.12
N GLY A 424 -9.68 0.56 6.73
CA GLY A 424 -10.65 -0.44 6.29
C GLY A 424 -11.32 -0.07 4.95
N PRO A 425 -12.05 -1.02 4.35
CA PRO A 425 -12.84 -0.77 3.15
C PRO A 425 -13.79 0.40 3.33
N GLY A 426 -13.93 1.23 2.31
CA GLY A 426 -14.75 2.44 2.36
C GLY A 426 -14.08 3.65 3.03
N SER A 427 -12.79 3.56 3.36
CA SER A 427 -11.95 4.72 3.69
C SER A 427 -11.28 5.31 2.43
N PRO A 428 -10.62 6.49 2.50
CA PRO A 428 -9.98 7.13 1.33
C PRO A 428 -8.93 6.31 0.58
N SER A 429 -8.43 5.22 1.17
CA SER A 429 -7.65 4.17 0.53
C SER A 429 -6.27 4.55 -0.02
N VAL A 430 -5.78 3.73 -0.95
CA VAL A 430 -4.45 3.85 -1.58
C VAL A 430 -4.28 5.07 -2.49
N LEU A 431 -5.32 5.84 -2.75
CA LEU A 431 -5.21 7.11 -3.50
C LEU A 431 -4.68 8.27 -2.65
N THR A 432 -4.56 8.04 -1.35
CA THR A 432 -4.09 9.05 -0.38
C THR A 432 -2.63 8.83 0.03
N ASN A 433 -2.10 9.81 0.75
CA ASN A 433 -0.85 9.66 1.50
C ASN A 433 -1.14 8.87 2.78
N VAL A 434 -0.71 7.63 2.80
CA VAL A 434 -1.09 6.62 3.80
C VAL A 434 -0.84 7.04 5.25
N PRO A 435 0.32 7.61 5.66
CA PRO A 435 0.51 8.07 7.04
C PRO A 435 -0.49 9.13 7.50
N VAL A 436 -0.89 10.04 6.63
CA VAL A 436 -1.88 11.09 6.96
C VAL A 436 -3.25 10.48 7.26
N GLN A 437 -3.68 9.52 6.44
CA GLN A 437 -4.92 8.78 6.67
C GLN A 437 -4.85 7.96 7.95
N ILE A 438 -3.71 7.32 8.22
CA ILE A 438 -3.51 6.56 9.46
C ILE A 438 -3.65 7.47 10.68
N GLU A 439 -3.01 8.65 10.68
CA GLU A 439 -3.14 9.60 11.79
C GLU A 439 -4.60 9.99 12.03
N GLN A 440 -5.36 10.28 10.97
CA GLN A 440 -6.77 10.62 11.07
C GLN A 440 -7.61 9.48 11.70
N HIS A 441 -7.43 8.24 11.22
CA HIS A 441 -8.18 7.09 11.75
C HIS A 441 -7.79 6.80 13.21
N VAL A 442 -6.50 6.82 13.53
CA VAL A 442 -5.99 6.57 14.88
C VAL A 442 -6.47 7.66 15.84
N GLU A 443 -6.41 8.95 15.45
CA GLU A 443 -6.93 10.07 16.26
C GLU A 443 -8.43 9.89 16.49
N TRP A 444 -9.21 9.52 15.47
CA TRP A 444 -10.65 9.27 15.60
C TRP A 444 -10.97 8.11 16.56
N ILE A 445 -10.27 6.97 16.39
CA ILE A 445 -10.45 5.78 17.26
C ILE A 445 -10.08 6.13 18.70
N THR A 446 -8.98 6.85 18.91
CA THR A 446 -8.52 7.28 20.23
C THR A 446 -9.54 8.17 20.92
N ASN A 447 -10.04 9.20 20.24
CA ASN A 447 -11.05 10.11 20.78
C ASN A 447 -12.37 9.38 21.08
N CYS A 448 -12.76 8.43 20.24
CA CYS A 448 -13.94 7.62 20.43
C CYS A 448 -13.83 6.77 21.71
N ILE A 449 -12.69 6.10 21.92
CA ILE A 449 -12.45 5.26 23.10
C ILE A 449 -12.31 6.13 24.36
N ASP A 450 -11.63 7.27 24.28
CA ASP A 450 -11.54 8.23 25.39
C ASP A 450 -12.94 8.67 25.86
N TYR A 451 -13.84 8.97 24.91
CA TYR A 451 -15.24 9.29 25.21
C TYR A 451 -15.97 8.12 25.91
N LEU A 452 -15.76 6.88 25.45
CA LEU A 452 -16.38 5.71 26.06
C LEU A 452 -15.90 5.50 27.51
N GLU A 453 -14.57 5.61 27.74
CA GLU A 453 -13.99 5.44 29.07
C GLU A 453 -14.48 6.52 30.04
N LYS A 454 -14.42 7.81 29.65
CA LYS A 454 -14.87 8.94 30.46
C LYS A 454 -16.34 8.89 30.81
N ASN A 455 -17.17 8.31 29.94
CA ASN A 455 -18.63 8.23 30.17
C ASN A 455 -19.09 6.83 30.64
N ASN A 456 -18.18 5.97 31.09
CA ASN A 456 -18.45 4.62 31.55
C ASN A 456 -19.28 3.78 30.55
N LYS A 457 -19.11 4.03 29.25
CA LYS A 457 -19.76 3.24 28.18
C LYS A 457 -18.99 1.97 27.91
N LYS A 458 -19.69 0.83 27.97
CA LYS A 458 -19.06 -0.48 27.82
C LYS A 458 -18.81 -0.88 26.37
N LYS A 459 -19.60 -0.30 25.42
CA LYS A 459 -19.66 -0.81 24.05
C LYS A 459 -20.02 0.28 23.06
N ILE A 460 -19.40 0.21 21.86
CA ILE A 460 -19.78 0.97 20.67
C ILE A 460 -19.93 0.02 19.48
N GLU A 461 -20.90 0.28 18.64
CA GLU A 461 -21.16 -0.48 17.42
C GLU A 461 -21.79 0.42 16.36
N ALA A 462 -21.33 0.33 15.11
CA ALA A 462 -22.01 1.02 14.01
C ALA A 462 -23.37 0.38 13.73
N THR A 463 -24.38 1.20 13.45
CA THR A 463 -25.68 0.69 12.99
C THR A 463 -25.58 0.28 11.51
N THR A 464 -26.38 -0.72 11.11
CA THR A 464 -26.50 -1.12 9.70
C THR A 464 -26.98 0.06 8.83
N LYS A 465 -27.88 0.89 9.36
CA LYS A 465 -28.39 2.09 8.67
C LYS A 465 -27.25 3.07 8.35
N SER A 466 -26.42 3.42 9.34
CA SER A 466 -25.29 4.35 9.15
C SER A 466 -24.25 3.79 8.17
N ALA A 467 -23.93 2.49 8.25
CA ALA A 467 -23.03 1.85 7.32
C ALA A 467 -23.58 1.85 5.88
N ASN A 468 -24.87 1.58 5.68
CA ASN A 468 -25.50 1.62 4.37
C ASN A 468 -25.50 3.05 3.77
N ILE A 469 -25.81 4.06 4.57
CA ILE A 469 -25.74 5.47 4.14
C ILE A 469 -24.31 5.83 3.71
N TRP A 470 -23.32 5.45 4.53
CA TRP A 470 -21.90 5.68 4.20
C TRP A 470 -21.50 5.00 2.89
N ASN A 471 -21.84 3.71 2.73
CA ASN A 471 -21.50 2.97 1.51
C ASN A 471 -22.16 3.57 0.26
N LYS A 472 -23.41 4.04 0.35
CA LYS A 472 -24.04 4.78 -0.76
C LYS A 472 -23.26 6.06 -1.12
N LYS A 473 -22.83 6.84 -0.13
CA LYS A 473 -22.06 8.07 -0.37
C LYS A 473 -20.73 7.81 -1.10
N ILE A 474 -19.99 6.77 -0.73
CA ILE A 474 -18.69 6.47 -1.35
C ILE A 474 -18.82 5.85 -2.75
N MET A 475 -19.97 5.29 -3.13
CA MET A 475 -20.23 4.82 -4.50
C MET A 475 -20.52 5.95 -5.49
N ILE A 476 -20.84 7.14 -5.01
CA ILE A 476 -21.14 8.32 -5.83
C ILE A 476 -19.88 9.16 -6.07
N LEU A 477 -18.84 8.98 -5.24
CA LEU A 477 -17.54 9.66 -5.34
C LEU A 477 -16.58 8.96 -6.32
#